data_20692e8fed2f2f72ccf07e9665b4c489
#
_entry.id   20692e8fed2f2f72ccf07e9665b4c489
#
_cell.length_a   1.000
_cell.length_b   1.000
_cell.length_c   1.000
_cell.angle_alpha   90.00
_cell.angle_beta   90.00
_cell.angle_gamma   90.00
#
_symmetry.space_group_name_H-M   'P 1'
#
loop_
_entity.id
_entity.type
_entity.pdbx_description
1 polymer ?
#
loop_
_entity_poly.entity_id
_entity_poly.type
_entity_poly.pdbx_seq_one_letter_code
_entity_poly.pdbx_strand_id
1 'polypeptide(L)'
;ILRDMHDGVGSHISAAIRQLQSGKASNEQMLQTLRESLDQLKLSVDAMNLAAGDITSMLATLRYRLEPRFKASDIELQWDVALLAPLARLDHKAMQQLQLMVFEALSNVLQHAQATELRIELRGTADGGAQLRVIDNGRGFDPQRVQSRGLSSLRERAAAIRARLEVYSEPGQTVVEIALD
;
A
#
# COMPACT_ATOMS: atom_id res chain seq x y z
N ILE A 1 12.10 -0.99 -14.61
CA ILE A 1 12.48 -1.00 -13.17
C ILE A 1 13.14 0.31 -12.81
N LEU A 2 14.28 0.71 -13.37
CA LEU A 2 14.94 2.00 -13.09
C LEU A 2 14.09 3.22 -13.47
N ARG A 3 13.30 3.16 -14.53
CA ARG A 3 12.36 4.24 -14.92
C ARG A 3 11.21 4.39 -13.93
N ASP A 4 10.56 3.28 -13.56
CA ASP A 4 9.43 3.31 -12.62
C ASP A 4 9.86 3.79 -11.23
N MET A 5 11.09 3.43 -10.81
CA MET A 5 11.72 3.97 -9.61
C MET A 5 12.00 5.47 -9.73
N HIS A 6 12.51 5.90 -10.88
CA HIS A 6 12.83 7.32 -11.12
C HIS A 6 11.57 8.18 -11.17
N ASP A 7 10.48 7.66 -11.77
CA ASP A 7 9.22 8.40 -11.90
C ASP A 7 8.45 8.46 -10.57
N GLY A 8 8.46 7.42 -9.76
CA GLY A 8 7.84 7.40 -8.44
C GLY A 8 8.61 8.27 -7.42
N VAL A 9 9.86 7.92 -7.15
CA VAL A 9 10.69 8.62 -6.16
C VAL A 9 11.00 10.06 -6.61
N GLY A 10 11.30 10.26 -7.89
CA GLY A 10 11.57 11.59 -8.47
C GLY A 10 10.38 12.54 -8.35
N SER A 11 9.15 12.03 -8.52
CA SER A 11 7.93 12.85 -8.38
C SER A 11 7.70 13.30 -6.93
N HIS A 12 7.95 12.44 -5.94
CA HIS A 12 7.82 12.75 -4.51
C HIS A 12 8.89 13.74 -4.04
N ILE A 13 10.15 13.52 -4.42
CA ILE A 13 11.24 14.46 -4.13
C ILE A 13 10.96 15.82 -4.79
N SER A 14 10.50 15.84 -6.04
CA SER A 14 10.12 17.08 -6.74
C SER A 14 8.93 17.78 -6.08
N ALA A 15 7.98 17.02 -5.52
CA ALA A 15 6.87 17.57 -4.74
C ALA A 15 7.37 18.20 -3.42
N ALA A 16 8.28 17.53 -2.71
CA ALA A 16 8.90 18.05 -1.49
C ALA A 16 9.69 19.35 -1.79
N ILE A 17 10.46 19.40 -2.88
CA ILE A 17 11.18 20.61 -3.31
C ILE A 17 10.21 21.75 -3.61
N ARG A 18 9.12 21.49 -4.35
CA ARG A 18 8.11 22.53 -4.65
C ARG A 18 7.41 23.03 -3.38
N GLN A 19 7.13 22.15 -2.43
CA GLN A 19 6.57 22.55 -1.13
C GLN A 19 7.53 23.46 -0.35
N LEU A 20 8.81 23.12 -0.32
CA LEU A 20 9.87 23.97 0.24
C LEU A 20 9.92 25.34 -0.39
N GLN A 21 9.96 25.38 -1.72
CA GLN A 21 10.05 26.64 -2.49
C GLN A 21 8.82 27.53 -2.33
N SER A 22 7.65 26.93 -2.09
CA SER A 22 6.41 27.69 -1.86
C SER A 22 6.33 28.37 -0.50
N GLY A 23 7.19 27.98 0.47
CA GLY A 23 7.17 28.49 1.85
C GLY A 23 5.89 28.18 2.63
N LYS A 24 4.98 27.36 2.07
CA LYS A 24 3.66 27.06 2.66
C LYS A 24 3.62 25.75 3.46
N ALA A 25 4.63 24.90 3.32
CA ALA A 25 4.69 23.63 4.05
C ALA A 25 5.39 23.80 5.40
N SER A 26 4.80 23.20 6.44
CA SER A 26 5.49 23.09 7.73
C SER A 26 6.68 22.13 7.64
N ASN A 27 7.66 22.27 8.55
CA ASN A 27 8.78 21.32 8.66
C ASN A 27 8.28 19.89 8.86
N GLU A 28 7.16 19.72 9.55
CA GLU A 28 6.53 18.42 9.84
C GLU A 28 5.97 17.77 8.56
N GLN A 29 5.24 18.54 7.75
CA GLN A 29 4.73 18.08 6.45
C GLN A 29 5.87 17.68 5.50
N MET A 30 6.95 18.43 5.51
CA MET A 30 8.11 18.16 4.70
C MET A 30 8.85 16.90 5.15
N LEU A 31 9.05 16.76 6.46
CA LEU A 31 9.67 15.56 7.04
C LEU A 31 8.84 14.31 6.71
N GLN A 32 7.52 14.42 6.74
CA GLN A 32 6.61 13.34 6.36
C GLN A 32 6.79 12.96 4.87
N THR A 33 6.77 13.93 3.96
CA THR A 33 6.97 13.68 2.51
C THR A 33 8.32 13.04 2.21
N LEU A 34 9.38 13.44 2.90
CA LEU A 34 10.71 12.85 2.75
C LEU A 34 10.77 11.41 3.29
N ARG A 35 10.11 11.12 4.41
CA ARG A 35 10.00 9.77 4.96
C ARG A 35 9.27 8.84 3.99
N GLU A 36 8.18 9.30 3.41
CA GLU A 36 7.42 8.56 2.40
C GLU A 36 8.27 8.25 1.15
N SER A 37 9.01 9.25 0.67
CA SER A 37 9.92 9.08 -0.45
C SER A 37 11.00 8.04 -0.15
N LEU A 38 11.55 8.05 1.06
CA LEU A 38 12.56 7.09 1.50
C LEU A 38 11.97 5.67 1.63
N ASP A 39 10.74 5.54 2.15
CA ASP A 39 10.07 4.26 2.28
C ASP A 39 9.76 3.66 0.90
N GLN A 40 9.28 4.47 -0.05
CA GLN A 40 9.06 4.03 -1.44
C GLN A 40 10.37 3.59 -2.11
N LEU A 41 11.47 4.29 -1.87
CA LEU A 41 12.77 3.92 -2.41
C LEU A 41 13.22 2.56 -1.85
N LYS A 42 13.09 2.36 -0.53
CA LYS A 42 13.40 1.08 0.12
C LYS A 42 12.52 -0.05 -0.42
N LEU A 43 11.22 0.20 -0.59
CA LEU A 43 10.30 -0.80 -1.18
C LEU A 43 10.66 -1.14 -2.61
N SER A 44 11.11 -0.16 -3.40
CA SER A 44 11.55 -0.41 -4.76
C SER A 44 12.79 -1.30 -4.82
N VAL A 45 13.71 -1.13 -3.86
CA VAL A 45 14.89 -2.01 -3.71
C VAL A 45 14.48 -3.42 -3.28
N ASP A 46 13.56 -3.55 -2.32
CA ASP A 46 13.05 -4.85 -1.88
C ASP A 46 12.30 -5.59 -3.00
N ALA A 47 11.55 -4.83 -3.80
CA ALA A 47 10.81 -5.36 -4.93
C ALA A 47 11.71 -6.05 -5.98
N MET A 48 13.00 -5.69 -6.03
CA MET A 48 13.96 -6.37 -6.91
C MET A 48 14.25 -7.81 -6.48
N ASN A 49 14.02 -8.12 -5.19
CA ASN A 49 14.27 -9.44 -4.61
C ASN A 49 13.00 -10.25 -4.35
N LEU A 50 11.82 -9.72 -4.71
CA LEU A 50 10.56 -10.45 -4.54
C LEU A 50 10.55 -11.70 -5.42
N ALA A 51 10.28 -12.85 -4.82
CA ALA A 51 10.00 -14.05 -5.57
C ALA A 51 8.64 -13.93 -6.30
N ALA A 52 8.59 -14.40 -7.55
CA ALA A 52 7.36 -14.41 -8.31
C ALA A 52 6.27 -15.19 -7.58
N GLY A 53 5.08 -14.60 -7.45
CA GLY A 53 3.91 -15.21 -6.82
C GLY A 53 3.92 -15.32 -5.30
N ASP A 54 5.04 -15.04 -4.61
CA ASP A 54 5.14 -15.20 -3.16
C ASP A 54 4.56 -14.00 -2.40
N ILE A 55 3.24 -13.95 -2.34
CA ILE A 55 2.50 -12.89 -1.65
C ILE A 55 2.78 -12.91 -0.15
N THR A 56 2.92 -14.08 0.44
CA THR A 56 3.14 -14.24 1.88
C THR A 56 4.45 -13.60 2.32
N SER A 57 5.55 -13.85 1.63
CA SER A 57 6.86 -13.23 1.94
C SER A 57 6.86 -11.73 1.66
N MET A 58 6.16 -11.28 0.61
CA MET A 58 5.98 -9.85 0.33
C MET A 58 5.28 -9.14 1.50
N LEU A 59 4.17 -9.69 1.99
CA LEU A 59 3.43 -9.13 3.12
C LEU A 59 4.25 -9.13 4.40
N ALA A 60 5.01 -10.20 4.67
CA ALA A 60 5.92 -10.27 5.83
C ALA A 60 6.99 -9.17 5.80
N THR A 61 7.53 -8.87 4.62
CA THR A 61 8.49 -7.77 4.42
C THR A 61 7.85 -6.41 4.71
N LEU A 62 6.64 -6.17 4.20
CA LEU A 62 5.88 -4.95 4.46
C LEU A 62 5.56 -4.79 5.96
N ARG A 63 5.13 -5.88 6.61
CA ARG A 63 4.89 -5.91 8.07
C ARG A 63 6.15 -5.50 8.83
N TYR A 64 7.27 -6.15 8.59
CA TYR A 64 8.53 -5.87 9.27
C TYR A 64 8.92 -4.39 9.19
N ARG A 65 8.68 -3.75 8.04
CA ARG A 65 9.01 -2.33 7.82
C ARG A 65 8.03 -1.36 8.47
N LEU A 66 6.74 -1.67 8.44
CA LEU A 66 5.69 -0.71 8.81
C LEU A 66 5.15 -0.92 10.23
N GLU A 67 5.29 -2.10 10.82
CA GLU A 67 4.81 -2.38 12.19
C GLU A 67 5.35 -1.40 13.24
N PRO A 68 6.64 -0.97 13.21
CA PRO A 68 7.11 0.06 14.14
C PRO A 68 6.38 1.40 14.00
N ARG A 69 5.92 1.75 12.78
CA ARG A 69 5.15 2.98 12.52
C ARG A 69 3.72 2.86 13.03
N PHE A 70 3.08 1.72 12.84
CA PHE A 70 1.75 1.46 13.42
C PHE A 70 1.79 1.55 14.94
N LYS A 71 2.78 0.93 15.57
CA LYS A 71 2.99 1.02 17.02
C LYS A 71 3.22 2.46 17.50
N ALA A 72 4.02 3.23 16.78
CA ALA A 72 4.27 4.63 17.11
C ALA A 72 3.03 5.54 16.91
N SER A 73 2.04 5.08 16.17
CA SER A 73 0.76 5.77 15.94
C SER A 73 -0.40 5.17 16.75
N ASP A 74 -0.10 4.30 17.74
CA ASP A 74 -1.08 3.61 18.58
C ASP A 74 -2.12 2.80 17.76
N ILE A 75 -1.69 2.22 16.64
CA ILE A 75 -2.53 1.36 15.80
C ILE A 75 -2.18 -0.10 16.08
N GLU A 76 -3.16 -0.87 16.56
CA GLU A 76 -3.02 -2.32 16.74
C GLU A 76 -3.08 -3.05 15.40
N LEU A 77 -2.02 -3.80 15.07
CA LEU A 77 -1.95 -4.59 13.84
C LEU A 77 -2.41 -6.02 14.09
N GLN A 78 -3.54 -6.41 13.49
CA GLN A 78 -4.02 -7.78 13.44
C GLN A 78 -3.55 -8.45 12.14
N TRP A 79 -2.91 -9.61 12.27
CA TRP A 79 -2.28 -10.32 11.16
C TRP A 79 -2.94 -11.67 10.93
N ASP A 80 -3.75 -11.78 9.87
CA ASP A 80 -4.49 -12.98 9.50
C ASP A 80 -4.15 -13.40 8.07
N VAL A 81 -2.89 -13.80 7.89
CA VAL A 81 -2.29 -14.12 6.59
C VAL A 81 -2.07 -15.62 6.48
N ALA A 82 -2.80 -16.27 5.58
CA ALA A 82 -2.62 -17.67 5.25
C ALA A 82 -1.29 -17.88 4.49
N LEU A 83 -0.66 -19.01 4.74
CA LEU A 83 0.48 -19.47 3.95
C LEU A 83 -0.05 -20.04 2.63
N LEU A 84 0.22 -19.33 1.53
CA LEU A 84 -0.19 -19.74 0.20
C LEU A 84 1.02 -20.20 -0.61
N ALA A 85 0.79 -21.17 -1.49
CA ALA A 85 1.76 -21.49 -2.55
C ALA A 85 1.89 -20.29 -3.48
N PRO A 86 3.08 -20.05 -4.06
CA PRO A 86 3.28 -18.97 -5.01
C PRO A 86 2.29 -19.02 -6.16
N LEU A 87 1.64 -17.89 -6.48
CA LEU A 87 0.73 -17.76 -7.60
C LEU A 87 1.52 -17.59 -8.90
N ALA A 88 1.61 -18.66 -9.72
CA ALA A 88 2.44 -18.70 -10.91
C ALA A 88 2.18 -17.57 -11.94
N ARG A 89 0.98 -16.98 -11.94
CA ARG A 89 0.61 -15.87 -12.82
C ARG A 89 1.14 -14.50 -12.39
N LEU A 90 1.60 -14.37 -11.16
CA LEU A 90 2.19 -13.14 -10.66
C LEU A 90 3.71 -13.17 -10.91
N ASP A 91 4.13 -12.64 -12.04
CA ASP A 91 5.54 -12.40 -12.31
C ASP A 91 6.13 -11.32 -11.40
N HIS A 92 7.42 -11.07 -11.50
CA HIS A 92 8.11 -10.05 -10.71
C HIS A 92 7.49 -8.65 -10.87
N LYS A 93 7.03 -8.30 -12.07
CA LYS A 93 6.41 -7.01 -12.33
C LYS A 93 5.04 -6.90 -11.65
N ALA A 94 4.24 -7.95 -11.73
CA ALA A 94 2.96 -8.02 -11.03
C ALA A 94 3.13 -7.96 -9.51
N MET A 95 4.13 -8.66 -8.96
CA MET A 95 4.46 -8.61 -7.53
C MET A 95 4.87 -7.20 -7.08
N GLN A 96 5.63 -6.46 -7.90
CA GLN A 96 5.97 -5.07 -7.62
C GLN A 96 4.71 -4.18 -7.57
N GLN A 97 3.80 -4.33 -8.54
CA GLN A 97 2.56 -3.56 -8.54
C GLN A 97 1.70 -3.89 -7.31
N LEU A 98 1.57 -5.18 -6.97
CA LEU A 98 0.84 -5.63 -5.79
C LEU A 98 1.44 -5.05 -4.50
N GLN A 99 2.77 -5.09 -4.35
CA GLN A 99 3.48 -4.52 -3.20
C GLN A 99 3.18 -3.03 -3.05
N LEU A 100 3.22 -2.26 -4.15
CA LEU A 100 2.92 -0.84 -4.13
C LEU A 100 1.45 -0.55 -3.79
N MET A 101 0.51 -1.40 -4.26
CA MET A 101 -0.89 -1.29 -3.88
C MET A 101 -1.10 -1.49 -2.38
N VAL A 102 -0.52 -2.53 -1.82
CA VAL A 102 -0.63 -2.80 -0.38
C VAL A 102 0.03 -1.69 0.43
N PHE A 103 1.21 -1.23 0.01
CA PHE A 103 1.90 -0.13 0.67
C PHE A 103 1.06 1.16 0.65
N GLU A 104 0.43 1.50 -0.47
CA GLU A 104 -0.47 2.66 -0.58
C GLU A 104 -1.66 2.53 0.38
N ALA A 105 -2.31 1.35 0.44
CA ALA A 105 -3.40 1.12 1.37
C ALA A 105 -2.96 1.28 2.83
N LEU A 106 -1.81 0.72 3.21
CA LEU A 106 -1.25 0.84 4.57
C LEU A 106 -0.84 2.28 4.91
N SER A 107 -0.28 3.00 3.94
CA SER A 107 0.07 4.42 4.10
C SER A 107 -1.16 5.30 4.30
N ASN A 108 -2.26 5.00 3.61
CA ASN A 108 -3.52 5.71 3.79
C ASN A 108 -4.08 5.52 5.20
N VAL A 109 -3.94 4.35 5.79
CA VAL A 109 -4.30 4.11 7.20
C VAL A 109 -3.47 4.99 8.12
N LEU A 110 -2.14 4.98 7.96
CA LEU A 110 -1.22 5.77 8.80
C LEU A 110 -1.47 7.28 8.74
N GLN A 111 -1.82 7.79 7.54
CA GLN A 111 -1.89 9.23 7.31
C GLN A 111 -3.28 9.82 7.46
N HIS A 112 -4.31 9.04 7.15
CA HIS A 112 -5.64 9.59 6.91
C HIS A 112 -6.75 8.95 7.73
N ALA A 113 -6.60 7.70 8.14
CA ALA A 113 -7.72 6.95 8.72
C ALA A 113 -8.07 7.38 10.15
N GLN A 114 -7.09 7.83 10.95
CA GLN A 114 -7.28 8.01 12.39
C GLN A 114 -7.79 6.71 13.06
N ALA A 115 -7.33 5.57 12.55
CA ALA A 115 -7.70 4.26 13.03
C ALA A 115 -6.91 3.90 14.29
N THR A 116 -7.49 3.02 15.11
CA THR A 116 -6.83 2.37 16.25
C THR A 116 -6.55 0.90 15.98
N GLU A 117 -7.18 0.32 14.95
CA GLU A 117 -7.01 -1.07 14.54
C GLU A 117 -6.81 -1.17 13.03
N LEU A 118 -5.88 -2.02 12.64
CA LEU A 118 -5.60 -2.38 11.26
C LEU A 118 -5.52 -3.89 11.16
N ARG A 119 -6.29 -4.50 10.26
CA ARG A 119 -6.24 -5.93 9.97
C ARG A 119 -5.78 -6.17 8.55
N ILE A 120 -4.85 -7.11 8.38
CA ILE A 120 -4.42 -7.62 7.07
C ILE A 120 -4.84 -9.08 6.98
N GLU A 121 -5.63 -9.39 5.96
CA GLU A 121 -6.10 -10.74 5.68
C GLU A 121 -5.60 -11.21 4.32
N LEU A 122 -5.10 -12.45 4.25
CA LEU A 122 -4.80 -13.15 3.01
C LEU A 122 -5.46 -14.52 3.03
N ARG A 123 -6.23 -14.85 2.02
CA ARG A 123 -6.88 -16.15 1.84
C ARG A 123 -6.66 -16.66 0.42
N GLY A 124 -6.49 -17.96 0.27
CA GLY A 124 -6.61 -18.63 -1.02
C GLY A 124 -8.08 -18.77 -1.41
N THR A 125 -8.36 -18.70 -2.71
CA THR A 125 -9.68 -18.96 -3.28
C THR A 125 -9.78 -20.39 -3.84
N ALA A 126 -10.99 -20.91 -3.98
CA ALA A 126 -11.20 -22.29 -4.44
C ALA A 126 -10.71 -22.56 -5.88
N ASP A 127 -10.62 -21.53 -6.68
CA ASP A 127 -10.14 -21.52 -8.07
C ASP A 127 -8.61 -21.34 -8.20
N GLY A 128 -7.90 -21.35 -7.06
CA GLY A 128 -6.45 -21.23 -7.02
C GLY A 128 -5.91 -19.82 -7.06
N GLY A 129 -6.76 -18.80 -6.90
CA GLY A 129 -6.39 -17.41 -6.72
C GLY A 129 -6.12 -17.04 -5.28
N ALA A 130 -6.11 -15.73 -5.00
CA ALA A 130 -6.00 -15.20 -3.65
C ALA A 130 -6.84 -13.94 -3.45
N GLN A 131 -7.31 -13.73 -2.24
CA GLN A 131 -7.97 -12.52 -1.78
C GLN A 131 -7.12 -11.89 -0.67
N LEU A 132 -6.74 -10.65 -0.89
CA LEU A 132 -6.00 -9.83 0.06
C LEU A 132 -6.88 -8.67 0.51
N ARG A 133 -7.00 -8.45 1.82
CA ARG A 133 -7.79 -7.37 2.39
C ARG A 133 -6.97 -6.56 3.37
N VAL A 134 -7.08 -5.25 3.29
CA VAL A 134 -6.58 -4.28 4.27
C VAL A 134 -7.79 -3.59 4.87
N ILE A 135 -7.99 -3.75 6.18
CA ILE A 135 -9.20 -3.33 6.89
C ILE A 135 -8.80 -2.45 8.06
N ASP A 136 -9.35 -1.23 8.14
CA ASP A 136 -9.17 -0.33 9.26
C ASP A 136 -10.50 0.10 9.87
N ASN A 137 -10.47 0.50 11.15
CA ASN A 137 -11.62 1.01 11.89
C ASN A 137 -11.67 2.55 11.95
N GLY A 138 -11.06 3.21 10.99
CA GLY A 138 -10.91 4.67 11.00
C GLY A 138 -12.18 5.44 10.66
N ARG A 139 -11.99 6.75 10.43
CA ARG A 139 -13.09 7.68 10.17
C ARG A 139 -13.85 7.46 8.86
N GLY A 140 -13.30 6.64 7.95
CA GLY A 140 -13.86 6.43 6.64
C GLY A 140 -13.79 7.65 5.71
N PHE A 141 -14.21 7.45 4.48
CA PHE A 141 -14.34 8.48 3.45
C PHE A 141 -15.38 8.05 2.40
N ASP A 142 -15.82 8.98 1.54
CA ASP A 142 -16.67 8.65 0.39
C ASP A 142 -15.79 8.33 -0.83
N PRO A 143 -15.68 7.04 -1.26
CA PRO A 143 -14.81 6.65 -2.37
C PRO A 143 -15.21 7.22 -3.74
N GLN A 144 -16.45 7.73 -3.86
CA GLN A 144 -16.97 8.34 -5.10
C GLN A 144 -16.61 9.83 -5.18
N ARG A 145 -16.52 10.50 -4.04
CA ARG A 145 -16.21 11.93 -3.95
C ARG A 145 -14.73 12.22 -3.82
N VAL A 146 -13.97 11.30 -3.22
CA VAL A 146 -12.53 11.47 -3.04
C VAL A 146 -11.79 11.07 -4.31
N GLN A 147 -11.50 12.03 -5.17
CA GLN A 147 -10.54 11.87 -6.27
C GLN A 147 -9.10 12.02 -5.74
N SER A 148 -8.67 11.08 -4.87
CA SER A 148 -7.28 11.09 -4.40
C SER A 148 -6.37 10.41 -5.42
N ARG A 149 -5.12 10.91 -5.52
CA ARG A 149 -4.08 10.27 -6.35
C ARG A 149 -3.86 8.81 -5.94
N GLY A 150 -3.97 8.51 -4.64
CA GLY A 150 -3.81 7.17 -4.10
C GLY A 150 -4.83 6.17 -4.65
N LEU A 151 -6.12 6.52 -4.65
CA LEU A 151 -7.18 5.64 -5.19
C LEU A 151 -7.05 5.45 -6.70
N SER A 152 -6.69 6.50 -7.46
CA SER A 152 -6.42 6.38 -8.89
C SER A 152 -5.24 5.45 -9.16
N SER A 153 -4.14 5.62 -8.42
CA SER A 153 -2.96 4.77 -8.50
C SER A 153 -3.27 3.30 -8.17
N LEU A 154 -4.09 3.04 -7.13
CA LEU A 154 -4.54 1.67 -6.80
C LEU A 154 -5.30 1.03 -7.96
N ARG A 155 -6.24 1.76 -8.59
CA ARG A 155 -7.03 1.25 -9.74
C ARG A 155 -6.16 0.97 -10.97
N GLU A 156 -5.25 1.88 -11.30
CA GLU A 156 -4.31 1.72 -12.43
C GLU A 156 -3.41 0.49 -12.23
N ARG A 157 -2.87 0.31 -11.03
CA ARG A 157 -2.03 -0.84 -10.68
C ARG A 157 -2.81 -2.15 -10.69
N ALA A 158 -4.02 -2.18 -10.14
CA ALA A 158 -4.89 -3.35 -10.18
C ALA A 158 -5.18 -3.77 -11.62
N ALA A 159 -5.53 -2.82 -12.49
CA ALA A 159 -5.75 -3.09 -13.91
C ALA A 159 -4.48 -3.63 -14.61
N ALA A 160 -3.29 -3.09 -14.27
CA ALA A 160 -2.02 -3.51 -14.85
C ALA A 160 -1.68 -5.00 -14.55
N ILE A 161 -2.14 -5.53 -13.42
CA ILE A 161 -1.93 -6.94 -13.02
C ILE A 161 -3.19 -7.80 -13.17
N ARG A 162 -4.23 -7.26 -13.79
CA ARG A 162 -5.55 -7.91 -13.96
C ARG A 162 -6.17 -8.37 -12.64
N ALA A 163 -5.93 -7.63 -11.57
CA ALA A 163 -6.57 -7.85 -10.28
C ALA A 163 -7.89 -7.07 -10.22
N ARG A 164 -8.87 -7.60 -9.48
CA ARG A 164 -10.07 -6.86 -9.12
C ARG A 164 -9.79 -6.09 -7.84
N LEU A 165 -10.08 -4.78 -7.84
CA LEU A 165 -9.96 -3.91 -6.69
C LEU A 165 -11.33 -3.43 -6.27
N GLU A 166 -11.68 -3.66 -5.02
CA GLU A 166 -12.88 -3.11 -4.40
C GLU A 166 -12.48 -2.26 -3.18
N VAL A 167 -13.10 -1.10 -3.06
CA VAL A 167 -12.89 -0.20 -1.91
C VAL A 167 -14.24 0.16 -1.34
N TYR A 168 -14.48 -0.29 -0.13
CA TYR A 168 -15.62 0.08 0.67
C TYR A 168 -15.17 0.95 1.83
N SER A 169 -15.88 2.03 2.11
CA SER A 169 -15.53 2.89 3.24
C SER A 169 -16.76 3.58 3.82
N GLU A 170 -16.89 3.48 5.12
CA GLU A 170 -17.85 4.20 5.95
C GLU A 170 -17.21 4.54 7.30
N PRO A 171 -17.78 5.45 8.10
CA PRO A 171 -17.26 5.72 9.44
C PRO A 171 -17.17 4.45 10.29
N GLY A 172 -15.97 4.15 10.79
CA GLY A 172 -15.69 2.95 11.59
C GLY A 172 -15.24 1.73 10.77
N GLN A 173 -15.24 1.79 9.44
CA GLN A 173 -14.71 0.71 8.63
C GLN A 173 -14.27 1.15 7.24
N THR A 174 -13.02 0.91 6.89
CA THR A 174 -12.57 0.93 5.49
C THR A 174 -12.00 -0.43 5.13
N VAL A 175 -12.37 -0.92 3.95
CA VAL A 175 -11.88 -2.18 3.38
C VAL A 175 -11.32 -1.90 2.00
N VAL A 176 -10.05 -2.21 1.80
CA VAL A 176 -9.41 -2.29 0.47
C VAL A 176 -9.20 -3.77 0.17
N GLU A 177 -9.94 -4.28 -0.81
CA GLU A 177 -9.88 -5.68 -1.22
C GLU A 177 -9.25 -5.81 -2.61
N ILE A 178 -8.28 -6.70 -2.72
CA ILE A 178 -7.58 -7.04 -3.96
C ILE A 178 -7.81 -8.52 -4.20
N ALA A 179 -8.60 -8.85 -5.23
CA ALA A 179 -8.80 -10.21 -5.65
C ALA A 179 -7.88 -10.53 -6.84
N LEU A 180 -7.15 -11.61 -6.67
CA LEU A 180 -6.16 -12.14 -7.58
C LEU A 180 -6.72 -13.49 -8.09
N ASP A 181 -7.43 -13.46 -9.21
CA ASP A 181 -8.08 -14.65 -9.82
C ASP A 181 -7.13 -15.37 -10.76
#